data_6b1cf726657cfdbe3533fd3613960ab6
#
_entry.id   6b1cf726657cfdbe3533fd3613960ab6
#
_cell.length_a   1.000
_cell.length_b   1.000
_cell.length_c   1.000
_cell.angle_alpha   90.00
_cell.angle_beta   90.00
_cell.angle_gamma   90.00
#
_symmetry.space_group_name_H-M   'P 1'
#
loop_
_entity.id
_entity.type
_entity.pdbx_description
1 polymer ?
#
loop_
_entity_poly.entity_id
_entity_poly.type
_entity_poly.pdbx_seq_one_letter_code
_entity_poly.pdbx_strand_id
1 'polypeptide(L)'
;MKIAIAQINCMLGDLAGNAAKILEYAERAKAQGATLLLTPELSLCGYPPEDLLLRDGFYQACDMAMIALALQVEEITVVVGHPHEMRGKRYNAASVLRDGRIVATYHKHELPNHSVFDEERYFSRGDKACVFEVDGAKFALNI
;
A
#
# COMPACT_ATOMS: atom_id res chain seq x y z
N MET A 1 -14.14 -15.92 -7.68
CA MET A 1 -13.15 -14.99 -7.10
C MET A 1 -12.60 -15.54 -5.78
N LYS A 2 -11.28 -15.50 -5.57
CA LYS A 2 -10.60 -15.85 -4.32
C LYS A 2 -9.77 -14.65 -3.87
N ILE A 3 -9.89 -14.29 -2.59
CA ILE A 3 -9.11 -13.20 -1.97
C ILE A 3 -8.06 -13.83 -1.08
N ALA A 4 -6.81 -13.39 -1.20
CA ALA A 4 -5.72 -13.72 -0.30
C ALA A 4 -5.40 -12.54 0.62
N ILE A 5 -5.03 -12.83 1.85
CA ILE A 5 -4.54 -11.84 2.82
C ILE A 5 -3.11 -12.21 3.16
N ALA A 6 -2.17 -11.31 2.87
CA ALA A 6 -0.77 -11.48 3.17
C ALA A 6 -0.48 -10.97 4.59
N GLN A 7 -0.30 -11.90 5.52
CA GLN A 7 0.20 -11.58 6.86
C GLN A 7 1.72 -11.66 6.85
N ILE A 8 2.36 -10.53 6.50
CA ILE A 8 3.80 -10.43 6.31
C ILE A 8 4.45 -9.54 7.37
N ASN A 9 5.63 -9.93 7.80
CA ASN A 9 6.47 -9.11 8.66
C ASN A 9 7.37 -8.24 7.77
N CYS A 10 6.99 -6.97 7.59
CA CYS A 10 7.75 -5.99 6.83
C CYS A 10 8.85 -5.37 7.69
N MET A 11 10.04 -5.20 7.09
CA MET A 11 11.15 -4.55 7.77
C MET A 11 11.07 -3.03 7.62
N LEU A 12 11.23 -2.34 8.74
CA LEU A 12 11.15 -0.87 8.77
C LEU A 12 12.24 -0.24 7.87
N GLY A 13 11.81 0.57 6.91
CA GLY A 13 12.68 1.30 6.00
C GLY A 13 13.25 0.50 4.83
N ASP A 14 13.08 -0.82 4.79
CA ASP A 14 13.57 -1.67 3.70
C ASP A 14 12.56 -1.74 2.55
N LEU A 15 12.48 -0.68 1.76
CA LEU A 15 11.53 -0.58 0.65
C LEU A 15 11.72 -1.71 -0.37
N ALA A 16 12.96 -2.00 -0.75
CA ALA A 16 13.27 -3.03 -1.75
C ALA A 16 12.94 -4.44 -1.24
N GLY A 17 13.34 -4.77 -0.01
CA GLY A 17 13.06 -6.08 0.59
C GLY A 17 11.57 -6.29 0.85
N ASN A 18 10.86 -5.25 1.29
CA ASN A 18 9.41 -5.34 1.49
C ASN A 18 8.68 -5.49 0.14
N ALA A 19 9.07 -4.74 -0.90
CA ALA A 19 8.51 -4.89 -2.24
C ALA A 19 8.73 -6.30 -2.80
N ALA A 20 9.93 -6.86 -2.67
CA ALA A 20 10.24 -8.23 -3.08
C ALA A 20 9.38 -9.26 -2.34
N LYS A 21 9.17 -9.07 -1.04
CA LYS A 21 8.32 -9.92 -0.21
C LYS A 21 6.84 -9.82 -0.63
N ILE A 22 6.34 -8.63 -0.91
CA ILE A 22 4.98 -8.43 -1.42
C ILE A 22 4.79 -9.17 -2.74
N LEU A 23 5.76 -9.07 -3.67
CA LEU A 23 5.73 -9.77 -4.95
C LEU A 23 5.74 -11.29 -4.78
N GLU A 24 6.60 -11.83 -3.89
CA GLU A 24 6.60 -13.26 -3.56
C GLU A 24 5.23 -13.74 -3.10
N TYR A 25 4.57 -12.99 -2.21
CA TYR A 25 3.23 -13.33 -1.73
C TYR A 25 2.17 -13.20 -2.82
N ALA A 26 2.32 -12.25 -3.77
CA ALA A 26 1.44 -12.12 -4.93
C ALA A 26 1.53 -13.37 -5.83
N GLU A 27 2.73 -13.86 -6.13
CA GLU A 27 2.94 -15.08 -6.90
C GLU A 27 2.39 -16.33 -6.19
N ARG A 28 2.59 -16.42 -4.87
CA ARG A 28 2.02 -17.52 -4.07
C ARG A 28 0.49 -17.49 -4.04
N ALA A 29 -0.12 -16.32 -3.93
CA ALA A 29 -1.56 -16.14 -3.95
C ALA A 29 -2.14 -16.52 -5.33
N LYS A 30 -1.50 -16.05 -6.41
CA LYS A 30 -1.84 -16.39 -7.79
C LYS A 30 -1.77 -17.89 -8.04
N ALA A 31 -0.71 -18.56 -7.60
CA ALA A 31 -0.57 -20.02 -7.70
C ALA A 31 -1.67 -20.80 -6.97
N GLN A 32 -2.31 -20.19 -5.96
CA GLN A 32 -3.46 -20.74 -5.25
C GLN A 32 -4.81 -20.32 -5.86
N GLY A 33 -4.81 -19.62 -7.00
CA GLY A 33 -6.00 -19.16 -7.71
C GLY A 33 -6.65 -17.92 -7.09
N ALA A 34 -5.92 -17.13 -6.31
CA ALA A 34 -6.41 -15.84 -5.85
C ALA A 34 -6.32 -14.78 -6.96
N THR A 35 -7.32 -13.93 -7.05
CA THR A 35 -7.39 -12.81 -8.01
C THR A 35 -7.19 -11.45 -7.35
N LEU A 36 -7.22 -11.42 -6.01
CA LEU A 36 -6.96 -10.24 -5.19
C LEU A 36 -6.07 -10.61 -4.00
N LEU A 37 -5.00 -9.85 -3.79
CA LEU A 37 -4.14 -9.91 -2.61
C LEU A 37 -4.23 -8.60 -1.82
N LEU A 38 -4.43 -8.70 -0.52
CA LEU A 38 -4.36 -7.58 0.42
C LEU A 38 -3.08 -7.69 1.25
N THR A 39 -2.36 -6.58 1.40
CA THR A 39 -1.19 -6.47 2.28
C THR A 39 -1.48 -5.57 3.49
N PRO A 40 -0.66 -5.61 4.56
CA PRO A 40 -0.84 -4.74 5.73
C PRO A 40 -0.73 -3.25 5.41
N GLU A 41 -1.29 -2.44 6.31
CA GLU A 41 -1.06 -0.99 6.35
C GLU A 41 0.43 -0.67 6.32
N LEU A 42 0.83 0.30 5.46
CA LEU A 42 2.22 0.74 5.30
C LEU A 42 3.23 -0.40 5.03
N SER A 43 2.78 -1.49 4.41
CA SER A 43 3.59 -2.69 4.17
C SER A 43 4.83 -2.43 3.33
N LEU A 44 4.83 -1.41 2.46
CA LEU A 44 6.01 -1.07 1.66
C LEU A 44 7.17 -0.58 2.51
N CYS A 45 6.92 0.23 3.53
CA CYS A 45 7.97 0.82 4.36
C CYS A 45 8.12 0.18 5.75
N GLY A 46 7.20 -0.71 6.13
CA GLY A 46 7.10 -1.25 7.48
C GLY A 46 6.33 -0.32 8.43
N TYR A 47 5.82 -0.88 9.53
CA TYR A 47 5.00 -0.18 10.51
C TYR A 47 5.56 -0.36 11.93
N PRO A 48 5.61 0.70 12.76
CA PRO A 48 5.34 2.12 12.45
C PRO A 48 6.58 2.82 11.87
N PRO A 49 6.45 3.61 10.79
CA PRO A 49 7.59 4.27 10.15
C PRO A 49 8.11 5.50 10.91
N GLU A 50 7.29 6.10 11.76
CA GLU A 50 7.64 7.24 12.63
C GLU A 50 8.45 8.33 11.88
N ASP A 51 9.60 8.75 12.44
CA ASP A 51 10.42 9.84 11.91
C ASP A 51 11.09 9.54 10.56
N LEU A 52 11.02 8.31 10.03
CA LEU A 52 11.36 8.05 8.64
C LEU A 52 10.51 8.91 7.68
N LEU A 53 9.25 9.17 8.05
CA LEU A 53 8.31 10.00 7.29
C LEU A 53 8.73 11.48 7.22
N LEU A 54 9.69 11.92 8.02
CA LEU A 54 10.22 13.28 8.01
C LEU A 54 11.52 13.42 7.19
N ARG A 55 12.09 12.31 6.73
CA ARG A 55 13.34 12.34 5.97
C ARG A 55 13.12 12.87 4.56
N ASP A 56 14.04 13.71 4.12
CA ASP A 56 14.07 14.19 2.74
C ASP A 56 14.21 13.02 1.76
N GLY A 57 13.43 13.07 0.67
CA GLY A 57 13.45 12.06 -0.37
C GLY A 57 12.75 10.73 -0.04
N PHE A 58 12.26 10.53 1.19
CA PHE A 58 11.65 9.26 1.58
C PHE A 58 10.36 8.95 0.79
N TYR A 59 9.48 9.93 0.61
CA TYR A 59 8.25 9.76 -0.19
C TYR A 59 8.56 9.49 -1.65
N GLN A 60 9.56 10.18 -2.21
CA GLN A 60 10.00 9.93 -3.58
C GLN A 60 10.54 8.49 -3.73
N ALA A 61 11.31 8.00 -2.76
CA ALA A 61 11.79 6.62 -2.76
C ALA A 61 10.63 5.62 -2.67
N CYS A 62 9.60 5.90 -1.85
CA CYS A 62 8.40 5.08 -1.78
C CYS A 62 7.65 5.06 -3.12
N ASP A 63 7.47 6.21 -3.78
CA ASP A 63 6.79 6.29 -5.07
C ASP A 63 7.55 5.51 -6.15
N MET A 64 8.87 5.62 -6.20
CA MET A 64 9.71 4.85 -7.13
C MET A 64 9.59 3.34 -6.87
N ALA A 65 9.61 2.92 -5.61
CA ALA A 65 9.44 1.52 -5.23
C ALA A 65 8.04 0.99 -5.60
N MET A 66 6.99 1.80 -5.42
CA MET A 66 5.62 1.44 -5.83
C MET A 66 5.50 1.28 -7.35
N ILE A 67 6.10 2.17 -8.14
CA ILE A 67 6.11 2.05 -9.60
C ILE A 67 6.85 0.78 -10.03
N ALA A 68 8.03 0.53 -9.46
CA ALA A 68 8.82 -0.66 -9.78
C ALA A 68 8.11 -1.97 -9.39
N LEU A 69 7.40 -1.97 -8.25
CA LEU A 69 6.57 -3.10 -7.82
C LEU A 69 5.38 -3.29 -8.76
N ALA A 70 4.67 -2.22 -9.10
CA ALA A 70 3.50 -2.29 -9.98
C ALA A 70 3.83 -2.90 -11.34
N LEU A 71 4.99 -2.56 -11.92
CA LEU A 71 5.46 -3.10 -13.20
C LEU A 71 5.65 -4.62 -13.21
N GLN A 72 5.77 -5.24 -12.03
CA GLN A 72 5.97 -6.69 -11.88
C GLN A 72 4.69 -7.43 -11.49
N VAL A 73 3.58 -6.70 -11.22
CA VAL A 73 2.29 -7.31 -10.83
C VAL A 73 1.48 -7.62 -12.09
N GLU A 74 1.33 -8.91 -12.39
CA GLU A 74 0.56 -9.42 -13.54
C GLU A 74 -0.40 -10.52 -13.11
N GLU A 75 -1.56 -10.60 -13.75
CA GLU A 75 -2.58 -11.64 -13.56
C GLU A 75 -3.19 -11.72 -12.14
N ILE A 76 -2.96 -10.72 -11.31
CA ILE A 76 -3.55 -10.58 -9.97
C ILE A 76 -3.69 -9.10 -9.65
N THR A 77 -4.67 -8.74 -8.84
CA THR A 77 -4.77 -7.40 -8.25
C THR A 77 -4.13 -7.42 -6.87
N VAL A 78 -3.25 -6.45 -6.59
CA VAL A 78 -2.58 -6.34 -5.28
C VAL A 78 -2.89 -4.98 -4.66
N VAL A 79 -3.34 -4.96 -3.41
CA VAL A 79 -3.49 -3.74 -2.62
C VAL A 79 -2.30 -3.60 -1.69
N VAL A 80 -1.57 -2.48 -1.81
CA VAL A 80 -0.33 -2.21 -1.06
C VAL A 80 -0.46 -0.95 -0.24
N GLY A 81 -0.22 -1.05 1.07
CA GLY A 81 -0.12 0.09 1.98
C GLY A 81 1.25 0.79 1.87
N HIS A 82 1.26 2.11 1.71
CA HIS A 82 2.49 2.88 1.55
C HIS A 82 2.32 4.36 1.92
N PRO A 83 3.41 5.08 2.29
CA PRO A 83 3.41 6.53 2.35
C PRO A 83 3.30 7.12 0.94
N HIS A 84 2.51 8.18 0.77
CA HIS A 84 2.32 8.86 -0.52
C HIS A 84 2.34 10.37 -0.35
N GLU A 85 3.06 11.09 -1.21
CA GLU A 85 3.01 12.54 -1.27
C GLU A 85 2.32 13.01 -2.55
N MET A 86 1.34 13.89 -2.41
CA MET A 86 0.62 14.47 -3.53
C MET A 86 0.30 15.93 -3.26
N ARG A 87 0.72 16.81 -4.18
CA ARG A 87 0.49 18.27 -4.09
C ARG A 87 0.97 18.88 -2.77
N GLY A 88 2.13 18.43 -2.28
CA GLY A 88 2.75 18.91 -1.05
C GLY A 88 2.09 18.40 0.25
N LYS A 89 1.11 17.49 0.15
CA LYS A 89 0.50 16.80 1.31
C LYS A 89 0.96 15.36 1.38
N ARG A 90 1.15 14.88 2.58
CA ARG A 90 1.62 13.51 2.89
C ARG A 90 0.48 12.68 3.42
N TYR A 91 0.36 11.44 2.94
CA TYR A 91 -0.76 10.56 3.24
C TYR A 91 -0.28 9.16 3.61
N ASN A 92 -1.00 8.54 4.53
CA ASN A 92 -1.04 7.10 4.67
C ASN A 92 -1.98 6.58 3.59
N ALA A 93 -1.46 5.80 2.65
CA ALA A 93 -2.17 5.42 1.45
C ALA A 93 -2.23 3.91 1.25
N ALA A 94 -3.22 3.46 0.50
CA ALA A 94 -3.27 2.14 -0.09
C ALA A 94 -3.51 2.26 -1.59
N SER A 95 -2.65 1.65 -2.40
CA SER A 95 -2.76 1.63 -3.85
C SER A 95 -3.11 0.26 -4.38
N VAL A 96 -3.92 0.25 -5.43
CA VAL A 96 -4.32 -0.94 -6.18
C VAL A 96 -3.38 -1.09 -7.37
N LEU A 97 -2.63 -2.19 -7.41
CA LEU A 97 -1.71 -2.54 -8.49
C LEU A 97 -2.36 -3.62 -9.36
N ARG A 98 -2.29 -3.45 -10.68
CA ARG A 98 -2.81 -4.41 -11.67
C ARG A 98 -2.17 -4.18 -13.03
N ASP A 99 -1.81 -5.27 -13.69
CA ASP A 99 -1.33 -5.28 -15.09
C ASP A 99 -0.25 -4.21 -15.36
N GLY A 100 0.78 -4.21 -14.52
CA GLY A 100 1.91 -3.30 -14.63
C GLY A 100 1.64 -1.86 -14.20
N ARG A 101 0.53 -1.55 -13.54
CA ARG A 101 0.11 -0.16 -13.21
C ARG A 101 -0.45 0.00 -11.81
N ILE A 102 -0.36 1.22 -11.29
CA ILE A 102 -1.17 1.70 -10.17
C ILE A 102 -2.50 2.19 -10.76
N VAL A 103 -3.61 1.48 -10.48
CA VAL A 103 -4.93 1.79 -11.07
C VAL A 103 -5.80 2.66 -10.18
N ALA A 104 -5.55 2.68 -8.86
CA ALA A 104 -6.25 3.53 -7.92
C ALA A 104 -5.40 3.74 -6.67
N THR A 105 -5.59 4.85 -5.96
CA THR A 105 -4.95 5.15 -4.67
C THR A 105 -5.98 5.74 -3.72
N TYR A 106 -6.04 5.17 -2.53
CA TYR A 106 -6.82 5.65 -1.39
C TYR A 106 -5.91 6.34 -0.39
N HIS A 107 -6.37 7.44 0.20
CA HIS A 107 -5.72 8.14 1.31
C HIS A 107 -6.55 7.95 2.57
N LYS A 108 -5.93 7.50 3.64
CA LYS A 108 -6.58 7.26 4.93
C LYS A 108 -7.32 8.50 5.43
N HIS A 109 -8.60 8.33 5.80
CA HIS A 109 -9.46 9.44 6.24
C HIS A 109 -9.32 9.70 7.74
N GLU A 110 -9.42 8.65 8.56
CA GLU A 110 -9.36 8.77 10.00
C GLU A 110 -7.95 8.46 10.51
N LEU A 111 -7.29 9.47 11.09
CA LEU A 111 -5.94 9.36 11.60
C LEU A 111 -6.00 9.23 13.13
N PRO A 112 -5.70 8.04 13.69
CA PRO A 112 -5.64 7.90 15.14
C PRO A 112 -4.55 8.80 15.73
N ASN A 113 -4.93 9.58 16.73
CA ASN A 113 -4.06 10.56 17.40
C ASN A 113 -4.24 10.47 18.92
N HIS A 114 -4.29 9.25 19.44
CA HIS A 114 -4.46 8.96 20.86
C HIS A 114 -3.58 7.78 21.29
N SER A 115 -3.25 7.72 22.59
CA SER A 115 -2.37 6.70 23.15
C SER A 115 -0.99 6.72 22.49
N VAL A 116 -0.58 5.60 21.87
CA VAL A 116 0.69 5.44 21.14
C VAL A 116 0.62 5.93 19.69
N PHE A 117 -0.56 6.33 19.22
CA PHE A 117 -0.77 6.77 17.85
C PHE A 117 -0.65 8.30 17.75
N ASP A 118 0.13 8.77 16.80
CA ASP A 118 0.35 10.20 16.49
C ASP A 118 0.40 10.40 14.96
N GLU A 119 -0.62 9.88 14.25
CA GLU A 119 -0.61 9.93 12.79
C GLU A 119 -0.81 11.33 12.23
N GLU A 120 -1.51 12.23 12.93
CA GLU A 120 -1.69 13.62 12.49
C GLU A 120 -0.39 14.42 12.46
N ARG A 121 0.65 13.98 13.17
CA ARG A 121 2.01 14.55 13.09
C ARG A 121 2.62 14.38 11.69
N TYR A 122 2.31 13.28 11.04
CA TYR A 122 2.97 12.86 9.79
C TYR A 122 2.08 12.97 8.56
N PHE A 123 0.78 12.76 8.71
CA PHE A 123 -0.14 12.58 7.60
C PHE A 123 -1.28 13.60 7.60
N SER A 124 -1.72 13.95 6.40
CA SER A 124 -2.96 14.66 6.15
C SER A 124 -4.11 13.68 5.98
N ARG A 125 -5.33 14.09 6.34
CA ARG A 125 -6.54 13.31 6.11
C ARG A 125 -6.86 13.24 4.62
N GLY A 126 -7.24 12.05 4.14
CA GLY A 126 -7.87 11.87 2.84
C GLY A 126 -9.33 12.34 2.83
N ASP A 127 -9.88 12.54 1.64
CA ASP A 127 -11.24 13.07 1.45
C ASP A 127 -12.04 12.35 0.36
N LYS A 128 -11.45 11.34 -0.29
CA LYS A 128 -12.06 10.64 -1.42
C LYS A 128 -12.21 9.15 -1.17
N ALA A 129 -13.41 8.64 -1.42
CA ALA A 129 -13.62 7.19 -1.50
C ALA A 129 -12.85 6.60 -2.68
N CYS A 130 -12.33 5.39 -2.51
CA CYS A 130 -11.66 4.62 -3.55
C CYS A 130 -12.42 3.32 -3.78
N VAL A 131 -13.01 3.17 -4.95
CA VAL A 131 -13.73 1.97 -5.35
C VAL A 131 -13.04 1.38 -6.59
N PHE A 132 -12.82 0.08 -6.59
CA PHE A 132 -12.26 -0.66 -7.72
C PHE A 132 -13.00 -1.98 -7.92
N GLU A 133 -12.81 -2.62 -9.07
CA GLU A 133 -13.51 -3.84 -9.42
C GLU A 133 -12.49 -4.97 -9.68
N VAL A 134 -12.80 -6.18 -9.20
CA VAL A 134 -12.07 -7.42 -9.50
C VAL A 134 -13.09 -8.51 -9.78
N ASP A 135 -12.96 -9.21 -10.92
CA ASP A 135 -13.85 -10.31 -11.33
C ASP A 135 -15.35 -9.94 -11.27
N GLY A 136 -15.71 -8.70 -11.64
CA GLY A 136 -17.09 -8.20 -11.61
C GLY A 136 -17.60 -7.80 -10.22
N ALA A 137 -16.82 -7.96 -9.16
CA ALA A 137 -17.16 -7.52 -7.82
C ALA A 137 -16.52 -6.16 -7.50
N LYS A 138 -17.28 -5.25 -6.89
CA LYS A 138 -16.80 -3.93 -6.47
C LYS A 138 -16.31 -3.96 -5.03
N PHE A 139 -15.14 -3.35 -4.83
CA PHE A 139 -14.48 -3.19 -3.53
C PHE A 139 -14.27 -1.72 -3.22
N ALA A 140 -14.46 -1.34 -1.97
CA ALA A 140 -14.06 -0.04 -1.45
C ALA A 140 -12.85 -0.22 -0.53
N LEU A 141 -11.83 0.64 -0.69
CA LEU A 141 -10.70 0.69 0.24
C LEU A 141 -11.03 1.53 1.45
N ASN A 142 -10.58 1.04 2.60
CA ASN A 142 -10.53 1.75 3.87
C ASN A 142 -9.32 1.26 4.67
N ILE A 143 -8.62 2.18 5.39
CA ILE A 143 -7.51 1.88 6.28
C ILE A 143 -7.92 2.29 7.70
#